data_0602e44b737a6d4ae0dbeea50812b074
#
_entry.id   0602e44b737a6d4ae0dbeea50812b074
#
_cell.length_a   1.000
_cell.length_b   1.000
_cell.length_c   1.000
_cell.angle_alpha   90.00
_cell.angle_beta   90.00
_cell.angle_gamma   90.00
#
_symmetry.space_group_name_H-M   'P 1'
#
loop_
_entity.id
_entity.type
_entity.pdbx_description
1 polymer ?
#
loop_
_entity_poly.entity_id
_entity_poly.type
_entity_poly.pdbx_seq_one_letter_code
_entity_poly.pdbx_strand_id
1 'polypeptide(L)'
;MIFGKNAEQMLKYQKAKAKLVEYHVPVSEYPGFTMNSNELSYPTTYILSRYSECIIEENQRELDELEPFLRSAAQYYDAAFNSEDRKLYDFDFLLSGASAYFLNNDFGSAKVLAEKANTILENNVDNNPQTLLLNAYNYLLSGVPLPFLEGNSTFLEVNNYFLDYFEKGKNQTALKSKLFEYRGVIYSTADPDDVFYVDILLAVIFIACRNSSWELLPQCSDIIMADWTSYLYKPSSIKMLWPAQRLIAEKGILRGENAIVQLPTGVGKTKSIELIIRAAFLSHRAHTAIIVAPLRALCNEITMDMHRSFSKDVTINQFSDVLQNDFSNLFSDNDQKQILICTPEKLSYI
;
A
#
# COMPACT_ATOMS: atom_id res chain seq x y z
N MET A 1 -30.11 -1.18 -7.86
CA MET A 1 -29.05 -0.34 -8.44
C MET A 1 -28.61 0.59 -7.33
N ILE A 2 -27.45 0.31 -6.70
CA ILE A 2 -26.98 0.99 -5.48
C ILE A 2 -26.60 2.45 -5.80
N PHE A 3 -25.93 2.68 -6.95
CA PHE A 3 -25.70 4.02 -7.49
C PHE A 3 -26.62 4.25 -8.69
N GLY A 4 -27.71 5.00 -8.47
CA GLY A 4 -28.60 5.45 -9.53
C GLY A 4 -28.02 6.64 -10.31
N LYS A 5 -28.71 7.07 -11.38
CA LYS A 5 -28.28 8.25 -12.18
C LYS A 5 -28.04 9.52 -11.35
N ASN A 6 -28.79 9.71 -10.27
CA ASN A 6 -28.60 10.84 -9.36
C ASN A 6 -27.27 10.75 -8.60
N ALA A 7 -26.87 9.55 -8.15
CA ALA A 7 -25.60 9.35 -7.46
C ALA A 7 -24.40 9.59 -8.38
N GLU A 8 -24.49 9.20 -9.66
CA GLU A 8 -23.45 9.52 -10.64
C GLU A 8 -23.32 11.03 -10.88
N GLN A 9 -24.46 11.76 -10.91
CA GLN A 9 -24.44 13.21 -11.03
C GLN A 9 -23.82 13.87 -9.78
N MET A 10 -24.18 13.42 -8.58
CA MET A 10 -23.61 13.89 -7.33
C MET A 10 -22.09 13.68 -7.28
N LEU A 11 -21.62 12.51 -7.70
CA LEU A 11 -20.18 12.24 -7.79
C LEU A 11 -19.49 13.15 -8.79
N LYS A 12 -20.10 13.43 -9.95
CA LYS A 12 -19.57 14.39 -10.93
C LYS A 12 -19.47 15.80 -10.36
N TYR A 13 -20.48 16.23 -9.60
CA TYR A 13 -20.46 17.54 -8.93
C TYR A 13 -19.37 17.63 -7.88
N GLN A 14 -19.17 16.60 -7.06
CA GLN A 14 -18.10 16.57 -6.07
C GLN A 14 -16.73 16.64 -6.73
N LYS A 15 -16.51 15.87 -7.81
CA LYS A 15 -15.26 15.93 -8.57
C LYS A 15 -15.02 17.30 -9.19
N ALA A 16 -16.08 17.93 -9.73
CA ALA A 16 -15.98 19.29 -10.28
C ALA A 16 -15.64 20.31 -9.18
N LYS A 17 -16.28 20.23 -8.02
CA LYS A 17 -16.01 21.09 -6.87
C LYS A 17 -14.57 20.93 -6.37
N ALA A 18 -14.07 19.69 -6.22
CA ALA A 18 -12.69 19.42 -5.83
C ALA A 18 -11.69 20.03 -6.83
N LYS A 19 -11.98 19.96 -8.15
CA LYS A 19 -11.17 20.62 -9.16
C LYS A 19 -11.16 22.13 -9.06
N LEU A 20 -12.30 22.76 -8.81
CA LEU A 20 -12.37 24.21 -8.62
C LEU A 20 -11.51 24.67 -7.43
N VAL A 21 -11.50 23.90 -6.34
CA VAL A 21 -10.62 24.15 -5.19
C VAL A 21 -9.14 23.99 -5.57
N GLU A 22 -8.78 22.94 -6.32
CA GLU A 22 -7.42 22.68 -6.80
C GLU A 22 -6.89 23.85 -7.65
N TYR A 23 -7.75 24.42 -8.50
CA TYR A 23 -7.40 25.57 -9.35
C TYR A 23 -7.56 26.94 -8.67
N HIS A 24 -7.84 26.97 -7.34
CA HIS A 24 -8.00 28.19 -6.56
C HIS A 24 -9.08 29.13 -7.11
N VAL A 25 -10.15 28.60 -7.72
CA VAL A 25 -11.29 29.39 -8.18
C VAL A 25 -12.03 29.94 -6.95
N PRO A 26 -12.39 31.24 -6.92
CA PRO A 26 -13.16 31.81 -5.82
C PRO A 26 -14.53 31.13 -5.67
N VAL A 27 -14.98 30.88 -4.44
CA VAL A 27 -16.27 30.22 -4.15
C VAL A 27 -17.45 30.96 -4.80
N SER A 28 -17.36 32.29 -4.90
CA SER A 28 -18.37 33.12 -5.56
C SER A 28 -18.55 32.83 -7.05
N GLU A 29 -17.60 32.18 -7.68
CA GLU A 29 -17.61 31.81 -9.10
C GLU A 29 -18.04 30.35 -9.33
N TYR A 30 -18.32 29.59 -8.26
CA TYR A 30 -18.77 28.22 -8.41
C TYR A 30 -20.15 28.18 -9.08
N PRO A 31 -20.37 27.27 -10.03
CA PRO A 31 -21.70 27.01 -10.55
C PRO A 31 -22.62 26.56 -9.41
N GLY A 32 -23.88 26.96 -9.42
CA GLY A 32 -24.84 26.57 -8.41
C GLY A 32 -25.03 25.05 -8.34
N PHE A 33 -24.41 24.42 -7.34
CA PHE A 33 -24.60 23.00 -7.07
C PHE A 33 -25.91 22.82 -6.28
N THR A 34 -26.89 22.19 -6.90
CA THR A 34 -28.23 22.00 -6.31
C THR A 34 -28.36 20.70 -5.51
N MET A 35 -27.35 19.84 -5.51
CA MET A 35 -27.38 18.53 -4.86
C MET A 35 -26.51 18.52 -3.60
N ASN A 36 -27.04 17.93 -2.52
CA ASN A 36 -26.33 17.73 -1.28
C ASN A 36 -25.48 16.45 -1.37
N SER A 37 -24.16 16.59 -1.25
CA SER A 37 -23.21 15.46 -1.31
C SER A 37 -23.35 14.45 -0.16
N ASN A 38 -23.93 14.88 0.97
CA ASN A 38 -24.12 14.00 2.12
C ASN A 38 -25.04 12.80 1.82
N GLU A 39 -25.88 12.90 0.78
CA GLU A 39 -26.69 11.75 0.34
C GLU A 39 -25.88 10.58 -0.21
N LEU A 40 -24.61 10.80 -0.59
CA LEU A 40 -23.70 9.73 -1.04
C LEU A 40 -23.02 8.99 0.11
N SER A 41 -23.05 9.50 1.33
CA SER A 41 -22.42 8.83 2.48
C SER A 41 -23.05 7.46 2.75
N TYR A 42 -24.37 7.34 2.74
CA TYR A 42 -25.08 6.09 2.96
C TYR A 42 -24.71 4.97 1.95
N PRO A 43 -24.82 5.19 0.63
CA PRO A 43 -24.44 4.16 -0.32
C PRO A 43 -22.95 3.80 -0.26
N THR A 44 -22.05 4.74 0.06
CA THR A 44 -20.63 4.44 0.22
C THR A 44 -20.35 3.59 1.44
N THR A 45 -20.96 3.89 2.59
CA THR A 45 -20.86 3.07 3.80
C THR A 45 -21.41 1.66 3.57
N TYR A 46 -22.58 1.55 2.93
CA TYR A 46 -23.17 0.27 2.58
C TYR A 46 -22.24 -0.58 1.69
N ILE A 47 -21.60 0.02 0.68
CA ILE A 47 -20.70 -0.69 -0.21
C ILE A 47 -19.47 -1.16 0.55
N LEU A 48 -18.88 -0.33 1.42
CA LEU A 48 -17.74 -0.72 2.24
C LEU A 48 -18.08 -1.90 3.14
N SER A 49 -19.22 -1.82 3.87
CA SER A 49 -19.68 -2.89 4.74
C SER A 49 -19.87 -4.19 3.95
N ARG A 50 -20.68 -4.13 2.87
CA ARG A 50 -21.01 -5.35 2.12
C ARG A 50 -19.79 -5.95 1.40
N TYR A 51 -18.89 -5.10 0.86
CA TYR A 51 -17.67 -5.57 0.24
C TYR A 51 -16.74 -6.26 1.25
N SER A 52 -16.62 -5.70 2.47
CA SER A 52 -15.86 -6.31 3.56
C SER A 52 -16.43 -7.67 3.98
N GLU A 53 -17.75 -7.77 4.14
CA GLU A 53 -18.42 -9.05 4.41
C GLU A 53 -18.14 -10.09 3.31
N CYS A 54 -18.25 -9.70 2.03
CA CYS A 54 -17.97 -10.61 0.92
C CYS A 54 -16.52 -11.13 0.92
N ILE A 55 -15.54 -10.31 1.35
CA ILE A 55 -14.16 -10.76 1.52
C ILE A 55 -14.05 -11.79 2.64
N ILE A 56 -14.73 -11.57 3.77
CA ILE A 56 -14.72 -12.46 4.94
C ILE A 56 -15.41 -13.78 4.59
N GLU A 57 -16.50 -13.73 3.84
CA GLU A 57 -17.30 -14.89 3.40
C GLU A 57 -16.72 -15.61 2.17
N GLU A 58 -15.68 -15.06 1.55
CA GLU A 58 -15.07 -15.53 0.29
C GLU A 58 -16.05 -15.58 -0.88
N ASN A 59 -17.04 -14.66 -0.92
CA ASN A 59 -18.07 -14.57 -1.95
C ASN A 59 -17.56 -13.80 -3.19
N GLN A 60 -16.77 -14.47 -4.04
CA GLN A 60 -16.14 -13.86 -5.20
C GLN A 60 -17.15 -13.27 -6.20
N ARG A 61 -18.28 -13.91 -6.39
CA ARG A 61 -19.30 -13.44 -7.34
C ARG A 61 -19.81 -12.05 -6.98
N GLU A 62 -20.14 -11.84 -5.73
CA GLU A 62 -20.66 -10.56 -5.27
C GLU A 62 -19.55 -9.49 -5.20
N LEU A 63 -18.30 -9.88 -4.90
CA LEU A 63 -17.15 -8.97 -4.99
C LEU A 63 -17.01 -8.41 -6.41
N ASP A 64 -17.10 -9.24 -7.44
CA ASP A 64 -17.01 -8.80 -8.85
C ASP A 64 -18.16 -7.84 -9.21
N GLU A 65 -19.37 -8.09 -8.69
CA GLU A 65 -20.53 -7.22 -8.89
C GLU A 65 -20.40 -5.87 -8.17
N LEU A 66 -19.73 -5.83 -7.00
CA LEU A 66 -19.56 -4.62 -6.17
C LEU A 66 -18.32 -3.79 -6.54
N GLU A 67 -17.31 -4.34 -7.20
CA GLU A 67 -16.05 -3.66 -7.52
C GLU A 67 -16.25 -2.28 -8.19
N PRO A 68 -17.12 -2.10 -9.22
CA PRO A 68 -17.33 -0.79 -9.84
C PRO A 68 -17.90 0.25 -8.85
N PHE A 69 -18.72 -0.19 -7.91
CA PHE A 69 -19.32 0.68 -6.89
C PHE A 69 -18.31 1.05 -5.81
N LEU A 70 -17.44 0.12 -5.41
CA LEU A 70 -16.33 0.39 -4.48
C LEU A 70 -15.38 1.45 -5.06
N ARG A 71 -15.03 1.34 -6.35
CA ARG A 71 -14.23 2.37 -7.02
C ARG A 71 -14.91 3.74 -7.00
N SER A 72 -16.22 3.78 -7.19
CA SER A 72 -17.00 5.04 -7.11
C SER A 72 -17.04 5.59 -5.68
N ALA A 73 -17.12 4.72 -4.67
CA ALA A 73 -17.04 5.11 -3.26
C ALA A 73 -15.68 5.74 -2.91
N ALA A 74 -14.58 5.11 -3.33
CA ALA A 74 -13.23 5.65 -3.14
C ALA A 74 -13.09 7.05 -3.76
N GLN A 75 -13.57 7.23 -4.98
CA GLN A 75 -13.56 8.54 -5.66
C GLN A 75 -14.46 9.58 -4.97
N TYR A 76 -15.55 9.17 -4.33
CA TYR A 76 -16.38 10.07 -3.54
C TYR A 76 -15.62 10.61 -2.32
N TYR A 77 -14.98 9.74 -1.54
CA TYR A 77 -14.22 10.16 -0.38
C TYR A 77 -13.08 11.12 -0.75
N ASP A 78 -12.35 10.83 -1.84
CA ASP A 78 -11.28 11.72 -2.32
C ASP A 78 -11.82 13.08 -2.77
N ALA A 79 -12.88 13.10 -3.59
CA ALA A 79 -13.48 14.34 -4.05
C ALA A 79 -14.09 15.16 -2.90
N ALA A 80 -14.74 14.50 -1.96
CA ALA A 80 -15.30 15.14 -0.78
C ALA A 80 -14.21 15.74 0.10
N PHE A 81 -13.13 14.97 0.37
CA PHE A 81 -11.99 15.45 1.15
C PHE A 81 -11.33 16.69 0.53
N ASN A 82 -11.22 16.76 -0.80
CA ASN A 82 -10.61 17.87 -1.51
C ASN A 82 -11.58 19.02 -1.81
N SER A 83 -12.85 18.96 -1.36
CA SER A 83 -13.81 20.05 -1.44
C SER A 83 -13.67 21.03 -0.26
N GLU A 84 -14.29 22.22 -0.35
CA GLU A 84 -14.22 23.24 0.70
C GLU A 84 -14.91 22.85 2.02
N ASP A 85 -15.73 21.80 2.01
CA ASP A 85 -16.42 21.31 3.20
C ASP A 85 -15.48 20.53 4.16
N ARG A 86 -14.16 20.72 4.06
CA ARG A 86 -13.11 20.07 4.89
C ARG A 86 -13.35 20.11 6.40
N LYS A 87 -14.13 21.09 6.89
CA LYS A 87 -14.48 21.21 8.31
C LYS A 87 -15.44 20.14 8.81
N LEU A 88 -16.06 19.37 7.90
CA LEU A 88 -17.02 18.31 8.21
C LEU A 88 -16.39 16.92 8.21
N TYR A 89 -15.12 16.80 7.79
CA TYR A 89 -14.48 15.50 7.65
C TYR A 89 -13.58 15.24 8.85
N ASP A 90 -14.04 14.35 9.67
CA ASP A 90 -13.39 13.85 10.85
C ASP A 90 -12.51 12.62 10.54
N PHE A 91 -12.00 12.03 11.59
CA PHE A 91 -11.18 10.84 11.57
C PHE A 91 -11.86 9.65 10.85
N ASP A 92 -13.13 9.41 11.13
CA ASP A 92 -13.90 8.28 10.57
C ASP A 92 -14.09 8.42 9.07
N PHE A 93 -14.31 9.64 8.58
CA PHE A 93 -14.41 9.91 7.16
C PHE A 93 -13.10 9.58 6.42
N LEU A 94 -11.96 10.00 6.96
CA LEU A 94 -10.65 9.71 6.38
C LEU A 94 -10.33 8.22 6.42
N LEU A 95 -10.67 7.55 7.51
CA LEU A 95 -10.45 6.13 7.68
C LEU A 95 -11.32 5.30 6.71
N SER A 96 -12.58 5.69 6.53
CA SER A 96 -13.47 5.08 5.53
C SER A 96 -12.97 5.29 4.10
N GLY A 97 -12.46 6.49 3.79
CA GLY A 97 -11.84 6.77 2.50
C GLY A 97 -10.59 5.93 2.25
N ALA A 98 -9.70 5.83 3.24
CA ALA A 98 -8.52 4.96 3.17
C ALA A 98 -8.93 3.50 2.95
N SER A 99 -10.01 3.05 3.62
CA SER A 99 -10.57 1.70 3.48
C SER A 99 -11.10 1.45 2.07
N ALA A 100 -11.84 2.40 1.50
CA ALA A 100 -12.37 2.29 0.15
C ALA A 100 -11.24 2.14 -0.89
N TYR A 101 -10.17 2.92 -0.76
CA TYR A 101 -9.00 2.81 -1.62
C TYR A 101 -8.24 1.51 -1.40
N PHE A 102 -8.02 1.10 -0.14
CA PHE A 102 -7.30 -0.14 0.17
C PHE A 102 -8.02 -1.37 -0.39
N LEU A 103 -9.33 -1.47 -0.14
CA LEU A 103 -10.15 -2.57 -0.65
C LEU A 103 -10.22 -2.60 -2.18
N ASN A 104 -10.11 -1.42 -2.83
CA ASN A 104 -10.00 -1.29 -4.29
C ASN A 104 -8.57 -1.53 -4.83
N ASN A 105 -7.64 -1.99 -3.99
CA ASN A 105 -6.22 -2.19 -4.32
C ASN A 105 -5.46 -0.91 -4.75
N ASP A 106 -5.96 0.27 -4.42
CA ASP A 106 -5.25 1.55 -4.61
C ASP A 106 -4.53 1.96 -3.34
N PHE A 107 -3.46 1.22 -3.03
CA PHE A 107 -2.73 1.36 -1.77
C PHE A 107 -2.00 2.70 -1.64
N GLY A 108 -1.64 3.35 -2.77
CA GLY A 108 -1.04 4.68 -2.76
C GLY A 108 -1.98 5.74 -2.20
N SER A 109 -3.22 5.78 -2.69
CA SER A 109 -4.26 6.70 -2.21
C SER A 109 -4.68 6.36 -0.77
N ALA A 110 -4.81 5.07 -0.45
CA ALA A 110 -5.10 4.61 0.91
C ALA A 110 -4.04 5.13 1.91
N LYS A 111 -2.75 5.04 1.56
CA LYS A 111 -1.64 5.55 2.37
C LYS A 111 -1.79 7.04 2.68
N VAL A 112 -2.07 7.86 1.67
CA VAL A 112 -2.21 9.33 1.84
C VAL A 112 -3.35 9.66 2.81
N LEU A 113 -4.49 8.99 2.70
CA LEU A 113 -5.62 9.24 3.60
C LEU A 113 -5.37 8.72 5.01
N ALA A 114 -4.70 7.58 5.17
CA ALA A 114 -4.29 7.05 6.47
C ALA A 114 -3.28 7.98 7.17
N GLU A 115 -2.29 8.53 6.45
CA GLU A 115 -1.36 9.51 6.99
C GLU A 115 -2.07 10.79 7.45
N LYS A 116 -3.11 11.24 6.74
CA LYS A 116 -3.95 12.36 7.17
C LYS A 116 -4.78 12.01 8.41
N ALA A 117 -5.35 10.80 8.50
CA ALA A 117 -6.06 10.33 9.68
C ALA A 117 -5.14 10.32 10.92
N ASN A 118 -3.88 9.94 10.77
CA ASN A 118 -2.88 10.02 11.84
C ASN A 118 -2.73 11.43 12.42
N THR A 119 -2.81 12.48 11.58
CA THR A 119 -2.65 13.86 12.06
C THR A 119 -3.85 14.34 12.90
N ILE A 120 -5.00 13.68 12.77
CA ILE A 120 -6.22 14.00 13.54
C ILE A 120 -6.24 13.22 14.87
N LEU A 121 -5.68 12.00 14.89
CA LEU A 121 -5.71 11.13 16.07
C LEU A 121 -4.98 11.72 17.28
N GLU A 122 -4.09 12.69 17.11
CA GLU A 122 -3.29 13.49 18.05
C GLU A 122 -3.43 13.12 19.55
N ASN A 123 -2.99 11.98 20.01
CA ASN A 123 -2.94 11.53 21.42
C ASN A 123 -4.19 10.86 22.03
N ASN A 124 -5.30 10.72 21.31
CA ASN A 124 -6.44 9.92 21.79
C ASN A 124 -6.45 8.55 21.10
N VAL A 125 -5.57 7.68 21.53
CA VAL A 125 -5.51 6.29 21.04
C VAL A 125 -6.49 5.46 21.86
N ASP A 126 -7.72 5.36 21.40
CA ASP A 126 -8.73 4.49 22.02
C ASP A 126 -8.55 3.04 21.55
N ASN A 127 -8.93 2.09 22.41
CA ASN A 127 -8.84 0.66 22.13
C ASN A 127 -10.08 0.17 21.35
N ASN A 128 -10.22 0.64 20.13
CA ASN A 128 -11.34 0.35 19.25
C ASN A 128 -10.88 -0.21 17.89
N PRO A 129 -11.79 -0.76 17.07
CA PRO A 129 -11.45 -1.28 15.76
C PRO A 129 -10.84 -0.22 14.81
N GLN A 130 -11.24 1.05 14.92
CA GLN A 130 -10.74 2.15 14.12
C GLN A 130 -9.24 2.35 14.33
N THR A 131 -8.79 2.32 15.58
CA THR A 131 -7.35 2.45 15.93
C THR A 131 -6.54 1.26 15.42
N LEU A 132 -7.05 0.02 15.56
CA LEU A 132 -6.39 -1.16 14.99
C LEU A 132 -6.30 -1.09 13.46
N LEU A 133 -7.35 -0.63 12.81
CA LEU A 133 -7.40 -0.47 11.36
C LEU A 133 -6.38 0.57 10.88
N LEU A 134 -6.29 1.72 11.55
CA LEU A 134 -5.29 2.74 11.26
C LEU A 134 -3.87 2.21 11.48
N ASN A 135 -3.64 1.45 12.57
CA ASN A 135 -2.36 0.79 12.81
C ASN A 135 -2.00 -0.20 11.70
N ALA A 136 -2.98 -0.98 11.22
CA ALA A 136 -2.77 -1.88 10.10
C ALA A 136 -2.35 -1.13 8.83
N TYR A 137 -3.00 -0.01 8.49
CA TYR A 137 -2.60 0.82 7.35
C TYR A 137 -1.19 1.37 7.50
N ASN A 138 -0.87 1.96 8.64
CA ASN A 138 0.45 2.52 8.90
C ASN A 138 1.55 1.47 8.75
N TYR A 139 1.34 0.29 9.32
CA TYR A 139 2.33 -0.77 9.25
C TYR A 139 2.45 -1.37 7.84
N LEU A 140 1.34 -1.71 7.20
CA LEU A 140 1.33 -2.33 5.88
C LEU A 140 1.81 -1.41 4.76
N LEU A 141 1.48 -0.10 4.84
CA LEU A 141 1.74 0.86 3.76
C LEU A 141 3.01 1.70 3.97
N SER A 142 3.44 1.88 5.23
CA SER A 142 4.60 2.70 5.60
C SER A 142 5.66 1.96 6.43
N GLY A 143 5.36 0.77 6.94
CA GLY A 143 6.26 -0.03 7.77
C GLY A 143 6.41 0.47 9.21
N VAL A 144 5.60 1.43 9.64
CA VAL A 144 5.70 2.06 10.96
C VAL A 144 4.39 1.85 11.72
N PRO A 145 4.34 1.01 12.76
CA PRO A 145 3.14 0.84 13.55
C PRO A 145 2.88 2.09 14.42
N LEU A 146 1.64 2.25 14.88
CA LEU A 146 1.32 3.26 15.88
C LEU A 146 2.11 2.98 17.18
N PRO A 147 2.58 4.03 17.89
CA PRO A 147 3.24 3.85 19.17
C PRO A 147 2.25 3.32 20.20
N PHE A 148 2.64 2.28 20.88
CA PHE A 148 2.00 1.59 21.99
C PHE A 148 0.47 1.71 22.10
N LEU A 149 -0.18 0.63 21.69
CA LEU A 149 -1.58 0.39 22.00
C LEU A 149 -1.65 -0.31 23.36
N GLU A 150 -2.12 0.37 24.39
CA GLU A 150 -2.48 -0.23 25.69
C GLU A 150 -3.98 -0.55 25.67
N GLY A 151 -4.41 -1.68 26.21
CA GLY A 151 -5.82 -1.97 26.19
C GLY A 151 -6.24 -3.34 26.73
N ASN A 152 -7.45 -3.76 26.41
CA ASN A 152 -7.95 -5.08 26.80
C ASN A 152 -7.15 -6.19 26.11
N SER A 153 -7.20 -7.38 26.67
CA SER A 153 -6.38 -8.51 26.21
C SER A 153 -6.64 -8.87 24.75
N THR A 154 -7.89 -8.89 24.31
CA THR A 154 -8.27 -9.30 22.95
C THR A 154 -7.77 -8.31 21.90
N PHE A 155 -7.86 -7.01 22.16
CA PHE A 155 -7.32 -5.96 21.29
C PHE A 155 -5.80 -6.09 21.11
N LEU A 156 -5.06 -6.23 22.23
CA LEU A 156 -3.62 -6.41 22.20
C LEU A 156 -3.20 -7.74 21.54
N GLU A 157 -3.94 -8.80 21.76
CA GLU A 157 -3.69 -10.09 21.12
C GLU A 157 -3.78 -9.99 19.60
N VAL A 158 -4.84 -9.38 19.06
CA VAL A 158 -4.97 -9.17 17.61
C VAL A 158 -3.78 -8.38 17.05
N ASN A 159 -3.43 -7.27 17.71
CA ASN A 159 -2.28 -6.46 17.29
C ASN A 159 -0.97 -7.25 17.32
N ASN A 160 -0.73 -8.01 18.40
CA ASN A 160 0.50 -8.80 18.54
C ASN A 160 0.58 -9.92 17.48
N TYR A 161 -0.50 -10.64 17.19
CA TYR A 161 -0.52 -11.66 16.13
C TYR A 161 -0.38 -11.04 14.75
N PHE A 162 -0.96 -9.86 14.52
CA PHE A 162 -0.78 -9.11 13.27
C PHE A 162 0.69 -8.73 13.05
N LEU A 163 1.33 -8.12 14.03
CA LEU A 163 2.75 -7.75 13.94
C LEU A 163 3.64 -8.99 13.80
N ASP A 164 3.40 -10.05 14.60
CA ASP A 164 4.19 -11.28 14.53
C ASP A 164 4.12 -11.95 13.15
N TYR A 165 2.95 -11.94 12.51
CA TYR A 165 2.82 -12.45 11.15
C TYR A 165 3.58 -11.61 10.12
N PHE A 166 3.36 -10.30 10.09
CA PHE A 166 3.97 -9.45 9.06
C PHE A 166 5.45 -9.15 9.32
N GLU A 167 5.94 -9.26 10.54
CA GLU A 167 7.36 -9.15 10.88
C GLU A 167 8.13 -10.45 10.68
N LYS A 168 7.53 -11.57 11.07
CA LYS A 168 8.25 -12.86 11.20
C LYS A 168 7.69 -13.99 10.34
N GLY A 169 6.58 -13.77 9.64
CA GLY A 169 5.91 -14.81 8.83
C GLY A 169 5.29 -15.94 9.64
N LYS A 170 4.96 -15.71 10.91
CA LYS A 170 4.47 -16.75 11.83
C LYS A 170 3.01 -16.54 12.20
N ASN A 171 2.35 -17.64 12.57
CA ASN A 171 1.04 -17.60 13.23
C ASN A 171 -0.12 -17.04 12.36
N GLN A 172 -0.08 -17.16 11.03
CA GLN A 172 -1.16 -16.67 10.15
C GLN A 172 -2.53 -17.26 10.54
N THR A 173 -2.59 -18.57 10.81
CA THR A 173 -3.84 -19.22 11.22
C THR A 173 -4.33 -18.69 12.57
N ALA A 174 -3.41 -18.47 13.51
CA ALA A 174 -3.74 -17.90 14.82
C ALA A 174 -4.21 -16.44 14.70
N LEU A 175 -3.60 -15.64 13.80
CA LEU A 175 -4.06 -14.29 13.50
C LEU A 175 -5.51 -14.30 13.00
N LYS A 176 -5.84 -15.16 12.02
CA LYS A 176 -7.21 -15.29 11.52
C LYS A 176 -8.20 -15.68 12.65
N SER A 177 -7.82 -16.65 13.48
CA SER A 177 -8.66 -17.07 14.62
C SER A 177 -8.91 -15.93 15.61
N LYS A 178 -7.86 -15.16 15.95
CA LYS A 178 -7.97 -14.01 16.87
C LYS A 178 -8.79 -12.85 16.30
N LEU A 179 -8.72 -12.62 14.99
CA LEU A 179 -9.57 -11.66 14.32
C LEU A 179 -11.05 -12.03 14.43
N PHE A 180 -11.41 -13.30 14.21
CA PHE A 180 -12.79 -13.75 14.39
C PHE A 180 -13.26 -13.71 15.85
N GLU A 181 -12.39 -14.03 16.80
CA GLU A 181 -12.67 -13.88 18.23
C GLU A 181 -12.95 -12.41 18.58
N TYR A 182 -12.10 -11.49 18.12
CA TYR A 182 -12.28 -10.06 18.32
C TYR A 182 -13.57 -9.53 17.67
N ARG A 183 -13.85 -9.96 16.43
CA ARG A 183 -15.13 -9.67 15.76
C ARG A 183 -16.32 -10.10 16.63
N GLY A 184 -16.29 -11.31 17.19
CA GLY A 184 -17.34 -11.82 18.09
C GLY A 184 -17.51 -10.96 19.34
N VAL A 185 -16.41 -10.49 19.95
CA VAL A 185 -16.46 -9.58 21.09
C VAL A 185 -17.11 -8.26 20.71
N ILE A 186 -16.68 -7.62 19.60
CA ILE A 186 -17.25 -6.35 19.13
C ILE A 186 -18.73 -6.48 18.79
N TYR A 187 -19.13 -7.54 18.11
CA TYR A 187 -20.56 -7.78 17.81
C TYR A 187 -21.41 -7.96 19.07
N SER A 188 -20.82 -8.39 20.18
CA SER A 188 -21.52 -8.49 21.47
C SER A 188 -21.73 -7.15 22.17
N THR A 189 -20.95 -6.12 21.84
CA THR A 189 -21.11 -4.76 22.39
C THR A 189 -22.24 -3.99 21.71
N ALA A 190 -22.60 -4.38 20.49
CA ALA A 190 -23.63 -3.79 19.64
C ALA A 190 -23.44 -2.30 19.31
N ASP A 191 -22.20 -1.79 19.36
CA ASP A 191 -21.88 -0.47 18.84
C ASP A 191 -21.79 -0.53 17.30
N PRO A 192 -22.62 0.24 16.55
CA PRO A 192 -22.68 0.14 15.09
C PRO A 192 -21.39 0.56 14.40
N ASP A 193 -20.67 1.55 14.92
CA ASP A 193 -19.42 2.05 14.33
C ASP A 193 -18.31 1.02 14.53
N ASP A 194 -18.19 0.47 15.72
CA ASP A 194 -17.22 -0.59 15.99
C ASP A 194 -17.48 -1.86 15.16
N VAL A 195 -18.75 -2.25 14.98
CA VAL A 195 -19.14 -3.38 14.11
C VAL A 195 -18.74 -3.10 12.66
N PHE A 196 -18.98 -1.91 12.16
CA PHE A 196 -18.59 -1.51 10.80
C PHE A 196 -17.07 -1.60 10.60
N TYR A 197 -16.29 -1.03 11.52
CA TYR A 197 -14.84 -0.99 11.37
C TYR A 197 -14.14 -2.33 11.66
N VAL A 198 -14.70 -3.18 12.50
CA VAL A 198 -14.11 -4.52 12.71
C VAL A 198 -14.21 -5.39 11.46
N ASP A 199 -15.30 -5.30 10.70
CA ASP A 199 -15.44 -6.03 9.45
C ASP A 199 -14.46 -5.52 8.38
N ILE A 200 -14.28 -4.20 8.30
CA ILE A 200 -13.26 -3.61 7.42
C ILE A 200 -11.85 -4.06 7.85
N LEU A 201 -11.55 -4.07 9.14
CA LEU A 201 -10.27 -4.55 9.68
C LEU A 201 -9.97 -5.99 9.25
N LEU A 202 -10.95 -6.89 9.39
CA LEU A 202 -10.79 -8.28 8.94
C LEU A 202 -10.53 -8.34 7.44
N ALA A 203 -11.32 -7.64 6.63
CA ALA A 203 -11.18 -7.62 5.18
C ALA A 203 -9.79 -7.10 4.74
N VAL A 204 -9.33 -6.02 5.35
CA VAL A 204 -8.01 -5.42 5.11
C VAL A 204 -6.88 -6.41 5.42
N ILE A 205 -6.93 -7.05 6.59
CA ILE A 205 -5.90 -8.02 6.99
C ILE A 205 -5.95 -9.25 6.09
N PHE A 206 -7.14 -9.72 5.66
CA PHE A 206 -7.24 -10.86 4.75
C PHE A 206 -6.67 -10.54 3.36
N ILE A 207 -6.92 -9.34 2.81
CA ILE A 207 -6.28 -8.88 1.57
C ILE A 207 -4.76 -8.80 1.76
N ALA A 208 -4.30 -8.23 2.88
CA ALA A 208 -2.88 -8.11 3.16
C ALA A 208 -2.20 -9.48 3.28
N CYS A 209 -2.84 -10.46 3.93
CA CYS A 209 -2.33 -11.83 4.00
C CYS A 209 -2.22 -12.48 2.61
N ARG A 210 -3.24 -12.30 1.74
CA ARG A 210 -3.20 -12.82 0.36
C ARG A 210 -2.11 -12.19 -0.51
N ASN A 211 -1.68 -10.98 -0.15
CA ASN A 211 -0.61 -10.24 -0.83
C ASN A 211 0.71 -10.25 -0.05
N SER A 212 0.81 -11.04 1.02
CA SER A 212 1.96 -11.06 1.92
C SER A 212 3.27 -11.39 1.18
N SER A 213 4.31 -10.63 1.47
CA SER A 213 5.65 -10.92 0.95
C SER A 213 6.20 -12.24 1.46
N TRP A 214 5.78 -12.71 2.64
CA TRP A 214 6.14 -14.02 3.16
C TRP A 214 5.63 -15.17 2.29
N GLU A 215 4.46 -15.02 1.69
CA GLU A 215 3.85 -16.03 0.82
C GLU A 215 4.33 -15.90 -0.63
N LEU A 216 4.22 -14.69 -1.18
CA LEU A 216 4.35 -14.48 -2.62
C LEU A 216 5.80 -14.45 -3.11
N LEU A 217 6.75 -13.92 -2.33
CA LEU A 217 8.13 -13.83 -2.80
C LEU A 217 8.76 -15.19 -3.03
N PRO A 218 8.68 -16.17 -2.10
CA PRO A 218 9.21 -17.52 -2.38
C PRO A 218 8.47 -18.20 -3.53
N GLN A 219 7.15 -18.13 -3.57
CA GLN A 219 6.33 -18.78 -4.62
C GLN A 219 6.63 -18.25 -6.02
N CYS A 220 6.89 -16.94 -6.15
CA CYS A 220 7.04 -16.28 -7.45
C CYS A 220 8.50 -16.16 -7.91
N SER A 221 9.49 -16.49 -7.09
CA SER A 221 10.89 -16.31 -7.42
C SER A 221 11.68 -17.63 -7.54
N ASP A 222 11.07 -18.76 -7.16
CA ASP A 222 11.73 -20.08 -7.02
C ASP A 222 12.93 -20.07 -6.04
N ILE A 223 12.94 -19.09 -5.11
CA ILE A 223 13.94 -18.93 -4.06
C ILE A 223 13.31 -19.40 -2.75
N ILE A 224 14.03 -20.24 -2.00
CA ILE A 224 13.53 -20.76 -0.73
C ILE A 224 13.33 -19.64 0.30
N MET A 225 12.36 -19.83 1.19
CA MET A 225 12.01 -18.85 2.25
C MET A 225 13.26 -18.47 3.09
N ALA A 226 14.14 -19.41 3.37
CA ALA A 226 15.33 -19.16 4.18
C ALA A 226 16.21 -18.03 3.62
N ASP A 227 16.34 -17.95 2.29
CA ASP A 227 17.15 -16.93 1.63
C ASP A 227 16.46 -15.55 1.66
N TRP A 228 15.12 -15.51 1.61
CA TRP A 228 14.34 -14.28 1.75
C TRP A 228 14.32 -13.74 3.18
N THR A 229 14.54 -14.57 4.18
CA THR A 229 14.39 -14.24 5.60
C THR A 229 15.22 -13.01 6.01
N SER A 230 16.46 -12.91 5.55
CA SER A 230 17.35 -11.77 5.85
C SER A 230 16.80 -10.42 5.37
N TYR A 231 16.02 -10.42 4.30
CA TYR A 231 15.32 -9.24 3.81
C TYR A 231 14.01 -9.00 4.55
N LEU A 232 13.19 -10.02 4.71
CA LEU A 232 11.83 -9.91 5.26
C LEU A 232 11.81 -9.45 6.72
N TYR A 233 12.84 -9.78 7.50
CA TYR A 233 12.99 -9.27 8.88
C TYR A 233 13.38 -7.80 8.98
N LYS A 234 13.79 -7.15 7.87
CA LYS A 234 14.10 -5.72 7.93
C LYS A 234 12.82 -4.91 8.12
N PRO A 235 12.83 -3.88 8.99
CA PRO A 235 11.67 -2.98 9.11
C PRO A 235 11.29 -2.31 7.79
N SER A 236 12.28 -2.01 6.94
CA SER A 236 12.09 -1.40 5.61
C SER A 236 11.64 -2.37 4.52
N SER A 237 11.50 -3.68 4.83
CA SER A 237 11.03 -4.67 3.86
C SER A 237 9.57 -4.39 3.45
N ILE A 238 9.25 -4.76 2.21
CA ILE A 238 7.87 -4.70 1.73
C ILE A 238 7.05 -5.78 2.47
N LYS A 239 6.04 -5.38 3.22
CA LYS A 239 5.22 -6.30 4.01
C LYS A 239 4.18 -7.04 3.17
N MET A 240 3.67 -6.37 2.14
CA MET A 240 2.76 -6.95 1.15
C MET A 240 3.07 -6.41 -0.24
N LEU A 241 2.90 -7.23 -1.25
CA LEU A 241 3.07 -6.81 -2.64
C LEU A 241 1.87 -5.97 -3.11
N TRP A 242 2.16 -4.80 -3.61
CA TRP A 242 1.17 -3.97 -4.28
C TRP A 242 0.83 -4.56 -5.67
N PRO A 243 -0.31 -4.19 -6.30
CA PRO A 243 -0.76 -4.83 -7.53
C PRO A 243 0.29 -4.89 -8.63
N ALA A 244 1.06 -3.82 -8.83
CA ALA A 244 2.14 -3.78 -9.81
C ALA A 244 3.28 -4.75 -9.46
N GLN A 245 3.67 -4.82 -8.20
CA GLN A 245 4.72 -5.72 -7.70
C GLN A 245 4.27 -7.18 -7.79
N ARG A 246 3.02 -7.45 -7.44
CA ARG A 246 2.41 -8.77 -7.58
C ARG A 246 2.38 -9.23 -9.04
N LEU A 247 1.95 -8.36 -9.96
CA LEU A 247 1.95 -8.65 -11.39
C LEU A 247 3.36 -8.98 -11.90
N ILE A 248 4.37 -8.21 -11.49
CA ILE A 248 5.78 -8.46 -11.82
C ILE A 248 6.23 -9.82 -11.30
N ALA A 249 5.86 -10.18 -10.07
CA ALA A 249 6.19 -11.46 -9.47
C ALA A 249 5.50 -12.62 -10.20
N GLU A 250 4.19 -12.54 -10.45
CA GLU A 250 3.41 -13.57 -11.14
C GLU A 250 3.82 -13.78 -12.61
N LYS A 251 4.33 -12.72 -13.28
CA LYS A 251 4.83 -12.79 -14.66
C LYS A 251 6.25 -13.36 -14.77
N GLY A 252 6.84 -13.86 -13.69
CA GLY A 252 8.13 -14.54 -13.72
C GLY A 252 9.34 -13.61 -13.76
N ILE A 253 9.17 -12.29 -13.62
CA ILE A 253 10.31 -11.34 -13.67
C ILE A 253 11.26 -11.59 -12.49
N LEU A 254 10.73 -12.00 -11.32
CA LEU A 254 11.55 -12.40 -10.18
C LEU A 254 12.34 -13.71 -10.45
N ARG A 255 11.90 -14.52 -11.44
CA ARG A 255 12.62 -15.72 -11.92
C ARG A 255 13.65 -15.42 -13.00
N GLY A 256 13.69 -14.19 -13.50
CA GLY A 256 14.64 -13.74 -14.52
C GLY A 256 14.06 -13.63 -15.93
N GLU A 257 12.74 -13.66 -16.07
CA GLU A 257 12.11 -13.42 -17.36
C GLU A 257 12.33 -11.98 -17.82
N ASN A 258 12.56 -11.81 -19.12
CA ASN A 258 12.69 -10.50 -19.74
C ASN A 258 11.30 -9.87 -19.91
N ALA A 259 11.18 -8.58 -19.62
CA ALA A 259 9.90 -7.89 -19.74
C ALA A 259 10.05 -6.41 -20.06
N ILE A 260 9.03 -5.87 -20.72
CA ILE A 260 8.77 -4.43 -20.80
C ILE A 260 7.60 -4.15 -19.85
N VAL A 261 7.86 -3.31 -18.84
CA VAL A 261 6.87 -3.01 -17.79
C VAL A 261 6.49 -1.53 -17.85
N GLN A 262 5.23 -1.26 -18.19
CA GLN A 262 4.68 0.09 -18.17
C GLN A 262 3.78 0.26 -16.92
N LEU A 263 4.17 1.17 -16.05
CA LEU A 263 3.47 1.45 -14.79
C LEU A 263 3.21 2.96 -14.65
N PRO A 264 2.05 3.37 -14.12
CA PRO A 264 1.79 4.77 -13.78
C PRO A 264 2.75 5.26 -12.68
N THR A 265 2.72 6.55 -12.41
CA THR A 265 3.45 7.13 -11.26
C THR A 265 2.80 6.71 -9.93
N GLY A 266 3.59 6.61 -8.86
CA GLY A 266 3.06 6.33 -7.51
C GLY A 266 2.78 4.86 -7.18
N VAL A 267 2.91 3.91 -8.12
CA VAL A 267 2.60 2.48 -7.89
C VAL A 267 3.79 1.65 -7.36
N GLY A 268 4.86 2.28 -6.91
CA GLY A 268 6.00 1.60 -6.30
C GLY A 268 7.05 1.05 -7.28
N LYS A 269 7.33 1.74 -8.40
CA LYS A 269 8.35 1.33 -9.39
C LYS A 269 9.71 1.03 -8.77
N THR A 270 10.22 1.92 -7.93
CA THR A 270 11.53 1.77 -7.27
C THR A 270 11.57 0.52 -6.39
N LYS A 271 10.48 0.25 -5.66
CA LYS A 271 10.35 -0.96 -4.86
C LYS A 271 10.26 -2.23 -5.72
N SER A 272 9.67 -2.15 -6.90
CA SER A 272 9.67 -3.25 -7.87
C SER A 272 11.08 -3.57 -8.37
N ILE A 273 11.88 -2.55 -8.70
CA ILE A 273 13.29 -2.70 -9.10
C ILE A 273 14.10 -3.34 -7.95
N GLU A 274 13.89 -2.89 -6.71
CA GLU A 274 14.53 -3.48 -5.54
C GLU A 274 14.26 -4.99 -5.44
N LEU A 275 13.00 -5.42 -5.58
CA LEU A 275 12.64 -6.84 -5.52
C LEU A 275 13.29 -7.67 -6.64
N ILE A 276 13.32 -7.15 -7.86
CA ILE A 276 13.95 -7.81 -9.01
C ILE A 276 15.44 -8.01 -8.76
N ILE A 277 16.16 -6.99 -8.32
CA ILE A 277 17.59 -7.07 -8.02
C ILE A 277 17.87 -8.04 -6.87
N ARG A 278 17.04 -7.99 -5.81
CA ARG A 278 17.16 -8.93 -4.67
C ARG A 278 16.97 -10.37 -5.13
N ALA A 279 15.96 -10.65 -5.92
CA ALA A 279 15.71 -11.98 -6.44
C ALA A 279 16.89 -12.47 -7.30
N ALA A 280 17.45 -11.61 -8.16
CA ALA A 280 18.61 -11.95 -8.96
C ALA A 280 19.86 -12.27 -8.11
N PHE A 281 20.08 -11.51 -7.04
CA PHE A 281 21.21 -11.71 -6.12
C PHE A 281 21.04 -12.93 -5.21
N LEU A 282 19.81 -13.17 -4.72
CA LEU A 282 19.53 -14.33 -3.86
C LEU A 282 19.58 -15.65 -4.62
N SER A 283 19.15 -15.65 -5.89
CA SER A 283 19.22 -16.83 -6.77
C SER A 283 20.57 -17.03 -7.42
N HIS A 284 21.60 -16.20 -7.12
CA HIS A 284 22.93 -16.22 -7.73
C HIS A 284 22.94 -16.10 -9.27
N ARG A 285 21.84 -15.57 -9.87
CA ARG A 285 21.79 -15.33 -11.31
C ARG A 285 22.61 -14.13 -11.76
N ALA A 286 22.85 -13.19 -10.85
CA ALA A 286 23.66 -12.02 -11.10
C ALA A 286 24.45 -11.62 -9.85
N HIS A 287 25.63 -11.08 -10.06
CA HIS A 287 26.45 -10.39 -9.04
C HIS A 287 26.41 -8.87 -9.29
N THR A 288 26.14 -8.45 -10.52
CA THR A 288 26.05 -7.04 -10.91
C THR A 288 24.67 -6.74 -11.46
N ALA A 289 24.05 -5.69 -10.95
CA ALA A 289 22.83 -5.11 -11.50
C ALA A 289 23.12 -3.71 -12.05
N ILE A 290 22.65 -3.41 -13.26
CA ILE A 290 22.83 -2.09 -13.89
C ILE A 290 21.46 -1.43 -14.00
N ILE A 291 21.33 -0.25 -13.42
CA ILE A 291 20.13 0.59 -13.52
C ILE A 291 20.45 1.77 -14.43
N VAL A 292 19.73 1.88 -15.54
CA VAL A 292 19.90 2.99 -16.49
C VAL A 292 18.71 3.93 -16.36
N ALA A 293 18.98 5.20 -16.04
CA ALA A 293 17.95 6.22 -15.91
C ALA A 293 18.26 7.43 -16.84
N PRO A 294 17.23 8.04 -17.48
CA PRO A 294 17.44 9.03 -18.53
C PRO A 294 18.01 10.36 -18.03
N LEU A 295 17.91 10.65 -16.74
CA LEU A 295 18.31 11.94 -16.15
C LEU A 295 19.21 11.72 -14.91
N ARG A 296 20.25 12.56 -14.76
CA ARG A 296 21.16 12.53 -13.60
C ARG A 296 20.42 12.71 -12.27
N ALA A 297 19.41 13.58 -12.21
CA ALA A 297 18.60 13.78 -11.01
C ALA A 297 17.91 12.48 -10.58
N LEU A 298 17.37 11.73 -11.54
CA LEU A 298 16.75 10.43 -11.29
C LEU A 298 17.78 9.36 -10.85
N CYS A 299 18.99 9.40 -11.43
CA CYS A 299 20.09 8.54 -10.96
C CYS A 299 20.40 8.80 -9.48
N ASN A 300 20.45 10.08 -9.05
CA ASN A 300 20.70 10.45 -7.67
C ASN A 300 19.60 9.94 -6.72
N GLU A 301 18.34 10.12 -7.11
CA GLU A 301 17.18 9.62 -6.33
C GLU A 301 17.22 8.10 -6.17
N ILE A 302 17.41 7.37 -7.28
CA ILE A 302 17.53 5.90 -7.27
C ILE A 302 18.72 5.46 -6.42
N THR A 303 19.87 6.15 -6.51
CA THR A 303 21.04 5.83 -5.70
C THR A 303 20.74 5.94 -4.20
N MET A 304 20.07 7.01 -3.77
CA MET A 304 19.68 7.16 -2.36
C MET A 304 18.71 6.07 -1.92
N ASP A 305 17.74 5.70 -2.76
CA ASP A 305 16.78 4.64 -2.45
C ASP A 305 17.45 3.27 -2.37
N MET A 306 18.38 2.96 -3.27
CA MET A 306 19.14 1.72 -3.21
C MET A 306 20.02 1.65 -1.96
N HIS A 307 20.69 2.74 -1.56
CA HIS A 307 21.44 2.78 -0.30
C HIS A 307 20.58 2.53 0.93
N ARG A 308 19.33 3.03 0.95
CA ARG A 308 18.39 2.77 2.05
C ARG A 308 17.91 1.32 2.09
N SER A 309 17.79 0.70 0.91
CA SER A 309 17.20 -0.63 0.76
C SER A 309 18.21 -1.76 0.92
N PHE A 310 19.42 -1.61 0.38
CA PHE A 310 20.44 -2.64 0.41
C PHE A 310 21.41 -2.45 1.58
N SER A 311 21.83 -3.57 2.17
CA SER A 311 22.80 -3.59 3.26
C SER A 311 24.21 -3.25 2.74
N LYS A 312 25.17 -3.15 3.68
CA LYS A 312 26.60 -2.92 3.38
C LYS A 312 27.25 -4.01 2.53
N ASP A 313 26.58 -5.15 2.35
CA ASP A 313 27.06 -6.28 1.55
C ASP A 313 26.91 -6.07 0.03
N VAL A 314 26.28 -4.97 -0.38
CA VAL A 314 26.10 -4.60 -1.78
C VAL A 314 26.73 -3.24 -2.02
N THR A 315 27.69 -3.19 -2.92
CA THR A 315 28.32 -1.93 -3.34
C THR A 315 27.41 -1.20 -4.31
N ILE A 316 27.14 0.08 -4.05
CA ILE A 316 26.30 0.92 -4.91
C ILE A 316 27.13 2.05 -5.46
N ASN A 317 27.27 2.08 -6.77
CA ASN A 317 28.08 3.07 -7.50
C ASN A 317 27.21 3.84 -8.49
N GLN A 318 27.31 5.16 -8.45
CA GLN A 318 26.69 6.02 -9.46
C GLN A 318 27.76 6.55 -10.40
N PHE A 319 27.57 6.32 -11.69
CA PHE A 319 28.46 6.85 -12.72
C PHE A 319 28.06 8.28 -13.11
N SER A 320 28.28 9.24 -12.24
CA SER A 320 28.11 10.65 -12.58
C SER A 320 29.41 11.29 -13.02
N ASP A 321 30.56 10.93 -12.39
CA ASP A 321 31.81 11.66 -12.48
C ASP A 321 33.09 10.80 -12.55
N VAL A 322 32.96 9.48 -12.79
CA VAL A 322 34.12 8.59 -12.82
C VAL A 322 34.91 8.80 -14.11
N LEU A 323 36.18 9.13 -13.99
CA LEU A 323 37.14 9.20 -15.11
C LEU A 323 37.35 7.78 -15.68
N GLN A 324 37.56 7.70 -17.02
CA GLN A 324 37.69 6.45 -17.80
C GLN A 324 38.68 5.39 -17.26
N ASN A 325 39.59 5.76 -16.35
CA ASN A 325 40.65 4.89 -15.87
C ASN A 325 40.23 3.92 -14.71
N ASP A 326 39.00 4.07 -14.14
CA ASP A 326 38.60 3.29 -12.99
C ASP A 326 37.66 2.11 -13.33
N PHE A 327 37.29 1.95 -14.60
CA PHE A 327 36.34 0.90 -15.01
C PHE A 327 36.87 -0.53 -14.87
N SER A 328 38.19 -0.73 -15.06
CA SER A 328 38.79 -2.07 -14.94
C SER A 328 38.72 -2.63 -13.52
N ASN A 329 38.66 -1.77 -12.51
CA ASN A 329 38.58 -2.18 -11.11
C ASN A 329 37.15 -2.49 -10.63
N LEU A 330 36.12 -2.00 -11.37
CA LEU A 330 34.72 -2.21 -11.00
C LEU A 330 34.21 -3.64 -11.22
N PHE A 331 34.89 -4.39 -12.11
CA PHE A 331 34.53 -5.77 -12.45
C PHE A 331 35.58 -6.80 -11.96
N SER A 332 36.58 -6.36 -11.21
CA SER A 332 37.71 -7.20 -10.80
C SER A 332 37.39 -8.12 -9.62
N ASP A 333 36.38 -7.85 -8.83
CA ASP A 333 35.96 -8.66 -7.69
C ASP A 333 34.70 -9.46 -8.05
N ASN A 334 34.88 -10.69 -8.52
CA ASN A 334 33.81 -11.51 -9.10
C ASN A 334 32.75 -11.99 -8.08
N ASP A 335 33.01 -11.88 -6.77
CA ASP A 335 32.10 -12.39 -5.73
C ASP A 335 31.29 -11.29 -5.02
N GLN A 336 31.67 -10.02 -5.18
CA GLN A 336 30.97 -8.94 -4.50
C GLN A 336 29.73 -8.47 -5.28
N LYS A 337 28.58 -8.47 -4.62
CA LYS A 337 27.32 -7.96 -5.19
C LYS A 337 27.39 -6.45 -5.36
N GLN A 338 27.03 -5.95 -6.56
CA GLN A 338 27.08 -4.51 -6.85
C GLN A 338 25.88 -4.03 -7.67
N ILE A 339 25.53 -2.77 -7.46
CA ILE A 339 24.52 -2.06 -8.23
C ILE A 339 25.19 -0.84 -8.87
N LEU A 340 25.14 -0.75 -10.20
CA LEU A 340 25.66 0.34 -10.97
C LEU A 340 24.49 1.20 -11.49
N ILE A 341 24.55 2.50 -11.26
CA ILE A 341 23.47 3.43 -11.68
C ILE A 341 24.07 4.46 -12.62
N CYS A 342 23.52 4.57 -13.84
CA CYS A 342 24.07 5.44 -14.86
C CYS A 342 23.01 6.00 -15.81
N THR A 343 23.39 7.01 -16.58
CA THR A 343 22.59 7.45 -17.74
C THR A 343 22.94 6.62 -18.98
N PRO A 344 22.07 6.63 -20.04
CA PRO A 344 22.34 5.91 -21.29
C PRO A 344 23.69 6.26 -21.94
N GLU A 345 24.08 7.55 -21.88
CA GLU A 345 25.36 8.01 -22.44
C GLU A 345 26.54 7.39 -21.66
N LYS A 346 26.41 7.22 -20.35
CA LYS A 346 27.47 6.63 -19.54
C LYS A 346 27.54 5.10 -19.70
N LEU A 347 26.41 4.45 -19.96
CA LEU A 347 26.36 3.00 -20.23
C LEU A 347 27.23 2.62 -21.44
N SER A 348 27.36 3.49 -22.44
CA SER A 348 28.19 3.23 -23.62
C SER A 348 29.70 3.14 -23.34
N TYR A 349 30.16 3.51 -22.14
CA TYR A 349 31.55 3.41 -21.70
C TYR A 349 31.83 2.17 -20.85
N ILE A 350 30.80 1.38 -20.50
CA ILE A 350 30.88 0.10 -19.80
C ILE A 350 30.88 -1.06 -20.81
#